data_48fb02050d26742f76d0e633efa8ef7c
#
_entry.id   48fb02050d26742f76d0e633efa8ef7c
#
_cell.length_a   1.000
_cell.length_b   1.000
_cell.length_c   1.000
_cell.angle_alpha   90.00
_cell.angle_beta   90.00
_cell.angle_gamma   90.00
#
_symmetry.space_group_name_H-M   'P 1'
#
loop_
_entity.id
_entity.type
_entity.pdbx_description
1 polymer ?
#
loop_
_entity_poly.entity_id
_entity_poly.type
_entity_poly.pdbx_seq_one_letter_code
_entity_poly.pdbx_strand_id
1 'polypeptide(L)'
;MGLVLAVVFNPGVYIALVIGVLFLHALFVLWVALGAFLTRSRPVLQWLHVGSLFWGILTEVLPWPCPLTILENSLESRAGVQPYQGSFLLHYLDLLVYPNISVRLLTITGVVVCVVNLVVYAQRIWIEYSRSG
;
A
#
# COMPACT_ATOMS: atom_id res chain seq x y z
N MET A 1 -12.22 33.85 -2.64
CA MET A 1 -12.65 32.83 -3.60
C MET A 1 -11.69 32.65 -4.78
N GLY A 2 -11.24 33.72 -5.42
CA GLY A 2 -10.31 33.63 -6.56
C GLY A 2 -9.00 32.89 -6.25
N LEU A 3 -8.42 33.15 -5.06
CA LEU A 3 -7.17 32.50 -4.63
C LEU A 3 -7.36 30.98 -4.45
N VAL A 4 -8.47 30.58 -3.83
CA VAL A 4 -8.79 29.16 -3.60
C VAL A 4 -9.02 28.45 -4.94
N LEU A 5 -9.74 29.08 -5.85
CA LEU A 5 -9.95 28.54 -7.19
C LEU A 5 -8.63 28.43 -7.97
N ALA A 6 -7.77 29.43 -7.90
CA ALA A 6 -6.45 29.41 -8.54
C ALA A 6 -5.57 28.29 -8.00
N VAL A 7 -5.61 28.03 -6.70
CA VAL A 7 -4.88 26.93 -6.06
C VAL A 7 -5.45 25.58 -6.51
N VAL A 8 -6.79 25.44 -6.53
CA VAL A 8 -7.47 24.19 -6.91
C VAL A 8 -7.23 23.82 -8.37
N PHE A 9 -7.14 24.80 -9.26
CA PHE A 9 -6.93 24.56 -10.70
C PHE A 9 -5.46 24.63 -11.14
N ASN A 10 -4.52 24.83 -10.18
CA ASN A 10 -3.09 24.89 -10.51
C ASN A 10 -2.53 23.46 -10.69
N PRO A 11 -1.98 23.10 -11.88
CA PRO A 11 -1.39 21.79 -12.11
C PRO A 11 -0.27 21.44 -11.12
N GLY A 12 0.49 22.43 -10.67
CA GLY A 12 1.56 22.22 -9.68
C GLY A 12 1.06 21.70 -8.35
N VAL A 13 -0.14 22.12 -7.90
CA VAL A 13 -0.76 21.63 -6.68
C VAL A 13 -1.13 20.16 -6.83
N TYR A 14 -1.70 19.77 -7.97
CA TYR A 14 -2.04 18.37 -8.22
C TYR A 14 -0.82 17.47 -8.28
N ILE A 15 0.27 17.92 -8.90
CA ILE A 15 1.54 17.20 -8.94
C ILE A 15 2.08 17.00 -7.51
N ALA A 16 2.05 18.04 -6.68
CA ALA A 16 2.47 17.93 -5.29
C ALA A 16 1.62 16.93 -4.50
N LEU A 17 0.31 16.92 -4.73
CA LEU A 17 -0.60 15.95 -4.10
C LEU A 17 -0.31 14.51 -4.59
N VAL A 18 -0.03 14.33 -5.87
CA VAL A 18 0.36 13.02 -6.43
C VAL A 18 1.62 12.51 -5.74
N ILE A 19 2.64 13.34 -5.60
CA ILE A 19 3.88 12.97 -4.91
C ILE A 19 3.59 12.56 -3.46
N GLY A 20 2.74 13.33 -2.77
CA GLY A 20 2.33 13.02 -1.40
C GLY A 20 1.61 11.67 -1.29
N VAL A 21 0.68 11.39 -2.21
CA VAL A 21 -0.05 10.11 -2.25
C VAL A 21 0.88 8.95 -2.59
N LEU A 22 1.80 9.14 -3.52
CA LEU A 22 2.83 8.13 -3.85
C LEU A 22 3.69 7.79 -2.65
N PHE A 23 4.14 8.79 -1.93
CA PHE A 23 4.93 8.61 -0.71
C PHE A 23 4.13 7.86 0.35
N LEU A 24 2.88 8.24 0.56
CA LEU A 24 1.98 7.58 1.50
C LEU A 24 1.73 6.12 1.11
N HIS A 25 1.55 5.85 -0.18
CA HIS A 25 1.36 4.50 -0.69
C HIS A 25 2.61 3.63 -0.47
N ALA A 26 3.79 4.19 -0.72
CA ALA A 26 5.06 3.50 -0.47
C ALA A 26 5.24 3.19 1.03
N LEU A 27 4.87 4.12 1.90
CA LEU A 27 4.89 3.90 3.35
C LEU A 27 3.91 2.80 3.76
N PHE A 28 2.74 2.74 3.14
CA PHE A 28 1.76 1.68 3.40
C PHE A 28 2.32 0.31 3.00
N VAL A 29 2.96 0.21 1.84
CA VAL A 29 3.60 -1.03 1.39
C VAL A 29 4.70 -1.46 2.36
N LEU A 30 5.54 -0.54 2.81
CA LEU A 30 6.57 -0.83 3.82
C LEU A 30 5.94 -1.24 5.16
N TRP A 31 4.86 -0.58 5.56
CA TRP A 31 4.11 -0.95 6.76
C TRP A 31 3.60 -2.39 6.68
N VAL A 32 2.99 -2.77 5.56
CA VAL A 32 2.50 -4.15 5.35
C VAL A 32 3.64 -5.16 5.39
N ALA A 33 4.78 -4.84 4.77
CA ALA A 33 5.92 -5.75 4.69
C ALA A 33 6.65 -5.93 6.03
N LEU A 34 6.82 -4.85 6.80
CA LEU A 34 7.69 -4.83 7.97
C LEU A 34 6.95 -4.64 9.29
N GLY A 35 5.65 -4.41 9.25
CA GLY A 35 4.86 -4.03 10.42
C GLY A 35 4.89 -5.04 11.55
N ALA A 36 5.02 -6.34 11.27
CA ALA A 36 5.11 -7.36 12.31
C ALA A 36 6.32 -7.15 13.23
N PHE A 37 7.41 -6.61 12.69
CA PHE A 37 8.60 -6.28 13.48
C PHE A 37 8.45 -4.96 14.22
N LEU A 38 7.81 -3.97 13.58
CA LEU A 38 7.65 -2.61 14.13
C LEU A 38 6.60 -2.56 15.25
N THR A 39 5.63 -3.47 15.24
CA THR A 39 4.50 -3.46 16.19
C THR A 39 4.68 -4.42 17.37
N ARG A 40 5.86 -4.94 17.56
CA ARG A 40 6.13 -6.03 18.53
C ARG A 40 5.66 -5.75 19.95
N SER A 41 5.79 -4.52 20.42
CA SER A 41 5.48 -4.14 21.80
C SER A 41 4.18 -3.32 21.93
N ARG A 42 3.42 -3.13 20.86
CA ARG A 42 2.25 -2.24 20.86
C ARG A 42 1.01 -2.97 20.33
N PRO A 43 0.09 -3.41 21.21
CA PRO A 43 -1.07 -4.21 20.79
C PRO A 43 -2.02 -3.48 19.83
N VAL A 44 -2.21 -2.16 19.98
CA VAL A 44 -3.07 -1.38 19.09
C VAL A 44 -2.51 -1.38 17.68
N LEU A 45 -1.19 -1.17 17.52
CA LEU A 45 -0.52 -1.20 16.23
C LEU A 45 -0.54 -2.59 15.60
N GLN A 46 -0.47 -3.65 16.42
CA GLN A 46 -0.58 -5.03 15.93
C GLN A 46 -1.94 -5.27 15.28
N TRP A 47 -3.03 -4.83 15.91
CA TRP A 47 -4.37 -4.97 15.34
C TRP A 47 -4.54 -4.15 14.07
N LEU A 48 -4.02 -2.93 14.04
CA LEU A 48 -4.02 -2.10 12.83
C LEU A 48 -3.23 -2.77 11.69
N HIS A 49 -2.09 -3.36 12.03
CA HIS A 49 -1.26 -4.06 11.04
C HIS A 49 -1.96 -5.31 10.52
N VAL A 50 -2.57 -6.11 11.38
CA VAL A 50 -3.33 -7.31 10.97
C VAL A 50 -4.46 -6.92 10.03
N GLY A 51 -5.21 -5.87 10.34
CA GLY A 51 -6.23 -5.33 9.44
C GLY A 51 -5.67 -4.90 8.08
N SER A 52 -4.50 -4.26 8.10
CA SER A 52 -3.80 -3.86 6.87
C SER A 52 -3.36 -5.05 6.03
N LEU A 53 -2.93 -6.15 6.67
CA LEU A 53 -2.55 -7.39 5.98
C LEU A 53 -3.74 -8.02 5.26
N PHE A 54 -4.90 -8.10 5.93
CA PHE A 54 -6.13 -8.59 5.29
C PHE A 54 -6.54 -7.70 4.13
N TRP A 55 -6.47 -6.39 4.31
CA TRP A 55 -6.76 -5.44 3.25
C TRP A 55 -5.82 -5.63 2.06
N GLY A 56 -4.51 -5.78 2.32
CA GLY A 56 -3.50 -6.02 1.30
C GLY A 56 -3.79 -7.29 0.51
N ILE A 57 -4.14 -8.39 1.18
CA ILE A 57 -4.52 -9.64 0.52
C ILE A 57 -5.76 -9.43 -0.36
N LEU A 58 -6.78 -8.76 0.16
CA LEU A 58 -8.02 -8.50 -0.59
C LEU A 58 -7.74 -7.69 -1.86
N THR A 59 -6.92 -6.65 -1.78
CA THR A 59 -6.61 -5.81 -2.94
C THR A 59 -5.75 -6.54 -3.98
N GLU A 60 -4.96 -7.53 -3.56
CA GLU A 60 -4.15 -8.34 -4.49
C GLU A 60 -4.96 -9.46 -5.16
N VAL A 61 -5.87 -10.09 -4.43
CA VAL A 61 -6.63 -11.24 -4.91
C VAL A 61 -7.88 -10.83 -5.68
N LEU A 62 -8.59 -9.80 -5.19
CA LEU A 62 -9.80 -9.30 -5.83
C LEU A 62 -9.45 -8.24 -6.89
N PRO A 63 -10.27 -8.11 -7.95
CA PRO A 63 -10.05 -7.10 -8.99
C PRO A 63 -10.44 -5.69 -8.55
N TRP A 64 -10.33 -5.39 -7.26
CA TRP A 64 -10.67 -4.09 -6.71
C TRP A 64 -9.41 -3.21 -6.67
N PRO A 65 -9.44 -2.00 -7.25
CA PRO A 65 -8.31 -1.10 -7.16
C PRO A 65 -8.13 -0.58 -5.73
N CYS A 66 -6.88 -0.40 -5.32
CA CYS A 66 -6.58 0.23 -4.03
C CYS A 66 -7.12 1.67 -4.01
N PRO A 67 -7.77 2.12 -2.92
CA PRO A 67 -8.24 3.51 -2.83
C PRO A 67 -7.16 4.55 -3.06
N LEU A 68 -5.93 4.30 -2.62
CA LEU A 68 -4.80 5.19 -2.87
C LEU A 68 -4.45 5.27 -4.36
N THR A 69 -4.54 4.16 -5.08
CA THR A 69 -4.33 4.13 -6.53
C THR A 69 -5.40 4.92 -7.26
N ILE A 70 -6.67 4.79 -6.85
CA ILE A 70 -7.78 5.57 -7.43
C ILE A 70 -7.54 7.06 -7.21
N LEU A 71 -7.18 7.46 -6.00
CA LEU A 71 -6.90 8.86 -5.66
C LEU A 71 -5.73 9.40 -6.46
N GLU A 72 -4.65 8.65 -6.56
CA GLU A 72 -3.46 9.00 -7.33
C GLU A 72 -3.80 9.22 -8.80
N ASN A 73 -4.49 8.27 -9.44
CA ASN A 73 -4.88 8.39 -10.85
C ASN A 73 -5.83 9.57 -11.09
N SER A 74 -6.73 9.84 -10.16
CA SER A 74 -7.62 10.99 -10.23
C SER A 74 -6.83 12.31 -10.20
N LEU A 75 -5.83 12.41 -9.32
CA LEU A 75 -4.98 13.58 -9.21
C LEU A 75 -4.07 13.75 -10.44
N GLU A 76 -3.52 12.65 -10.95
CA GLU A 76 -2.70 12.65 -12.17
C GLU A 76 -3.51 13.13 -13.38
N SER A 77 -4.74 12.65 -13.54
CA SER A 77 -5.65 13.12 -14.59
C SER A 77 -5.87 14.63 -14.53
N ARG A 78 -6.07 15.16 -13.32
CA ARG A 78 -6.27 16.59 -13.11
C ARG A 78 -5.00 17.41 -13.34
N ALA A 79 -3.84 16.80 -13.13
CA ALA A 79 -2.54 17.42 -13.42
C ALA A 79 -2.16 17.38 -14.90
N GLY A 80 -2.95 16.69 -15.74
CA GLY A 80 -2.67 16.52 -17.16
C GLY A 80 -1.70 15.38 -17.46
N VAL A 81 -1.41 14.53 -16.46
CA VAL A 81 -0.57 13.33 -16.63
C VAL A 81 -1.46 12.13 -16.95
N GLN A 82 -0.98 11.26 -17.84
CA GLN A 82 -1.70 10.03 -18.16
C GLN A 82 -1.71 9.08 -16.97
N PRO A 83 -2.89 8.69 -16.44
CA PRO A 83 -2.94 7.72 -15.35
C PRO A 83 -2.53 6.33 -15.83
N TYR A 84 -1.84 5.59 -14.98
CA TYR A 84 -1.48 4.21 -15.27
C TYR A 84 -2.63 3.25 -14.93
N GLN A 85 -2.61 2.08 -15.55
CA GLN A 85 -3.54 0.99 -15.24
C GLN A 85 -2.79 -0.15 -14.55
N GLY A 86 -3.49 -0.84 -13.64
CA GLY A 86 -2.93 -1.94 -12.88
C GLY A 86 -2.53 -1.54 -11.47
N SER A 87 -1.70 -2.37 -10.83
CA SER A 87 -1.29 -2.12 -9.45
C SER A 87 -0.17 -1.07 -9.37
N PHE A 88 -0.15 -0.35 -8.27
CA PHE A 88 0.89 0.60 -7.93
C PHE A 88 2.30 -0.04 -7.98
N LEU A 89 2.45 -1.20 -7.35
CA LEU A 89 3.73 -1.90 -7.31
C LEU A 89 4.18 -2.31 -8.71
N LEU A 90 3.28 -2.87 -9.51
CA LEU A 90 3.61 -3.28 -10.88
C LEU A 90 4.10 -2.09 -11.70
N HIS A 91 3.38 -0.97 -11.65
CA HIS A 91 3.72 0.22 -12.42
C HIS A 91 5.11 0.75 -12.07
N TYR A 92 5.40 0.93 -10.79
CA TYR A 92 6.69 1.52 -10.35
C TYR A 92 7.85 0.53 -10.41
N LEU A 93 7.62 -0.75 -10.20
CA LEU A 93 8.67 -1.75 -10.38
C LEU A 93 9.07 -1.89 -11.84
N ASP A 94 8.11 -1.85 -12.76
CA ASP A 94 8.40 -1.86 -14.18
C ASP A 94 9.26 -0.66 -14.60
N LEU A 95 8.99 0.51 -14.02
CA LEU A 95 9.73 1.73 -14.34
C LEU A 95 11.13 1.77 -13.73
N LEU A 96 11.27 1.30 -12.48
CA LEU A 96 12.47 1.56 -11.67
C LEU A 96 13.45 0.39 -11.64
N VAL A 97 12.97 -0.84 -11.68
CA VAL A 97 13.82 -2.00 -11.38
C VAL A 97 13.92 -2.94 -12.57
N TYR A 98 12.81 -3.40 -13.08
CA TYR A 98 12.81 -4.45 -14.10
C TYR A 98 11.56 -4.34 -14.98
N PRO A 99 11.70 -4.05 -16.28
CA PRO A 99 10.57 -4.02 -17.19
C PRO A 99 9.99 -5.42 -17.40
N ASN A 100 8.68 -5.49 -17.55
CA ASN A 100 7.91 -6.71 -17.82
C ASN A 100 7.82 -7.71 -16.65
N ILE A 101 7.70 -7.20 -15.42
CA ILE A 101 7.40 -8.05 -14.27
C ILE A 101 6.01 -8.67 -14.44
N SER A 102 5.91 -9.98 -14.22
CA SER A 102 4.63 -10.69 -14.29
C SER A 102 3.70 -10.25 -13.17
N VAL A 103 2.46 -9.90 -13.52
CA VAL A 103 1.40 -9.60 -12.53
C VAL A 103 1.20 -10.76 -11.57
N ARG A 104 1.22 -11.98 -12.10
CA ARG A 104 1.08 -13.20 -11.29
C ARG A 104 2.20 -13.30 -10.24
N LEU A 105 3.44 -13.08 -10.65
CA LEU A 105 4.58 -13.11 -9.74
C LEU A 105 4.45 -12.06 -8.64
N LEU A 106 4.04 -10.85 -8.98
CA LEU A 106 3.85 -9.77 -8.04
C LEU A 106 2.75 -10.08 -7.03
N THR A 107 1.61 -10.61 -7.50
CA THR A 107 0.50 -11.02 -6.65
C THR A 107 0.92 -12.12 -5.68
N ILE A 108 1.59 -13.16 -6.17
CA ILE A 108 2.08 -14.26 -5.33
C ILE A 108 3.04 -13.72 -4.27
N THR A 109 3.99 -12.87 -4.65
CA THR A 109 4.95 -12.27 -3.71
C THR A 109 4.23 -11.44 -2.65
N GLY A 110 3.28 -10.60 -3.03
CA GLY A 110 2.50 -9.78 -2.10
C GLY A 110 1.72 -10.63 -1.11
N VAL A 111 1.03 -11.67 -1.58
CA VAL A 111 0.28 -12.59 -0.72
C VAL A 111 1.22 -13.34 0.21
N VAL A 112 2.37 -13.82 -0.28
CA VAL A 112 3.37 -14.52 0.55
C VAL A 112 3.88 -13.61 1.67
N VAL A 113 4.20 -12.36 1.37
CA VAL A 113 4.65 -11.38 2.38
C VAL A 113 3.58 -11.21 3.45
N CYS A 114 2.32 -11.04 3.07
CA CYS A 114 1.21 -10.91 4.01
C CYS A 114 1.04 -12.17 4.87
N VAL A 115 1.08 -13.34 4.27
CA VAL A 115 0.95 -14.63 4.97
C VAL A 115 2.10 -14.83 5.96
N VAL A 116 3.34 -14.52 5.57
CA VAL A 116 4.50 -14.61 6.48
C VAL A 116 4.30 -13.72 7.71
N ASN A 117 3.83 -12.50 7.52
CA ASN A 117 3.52 -11.60 8.65
C ASN A 117 2.43 -12.18 9.55
N LEU A 118 1.36 -12.74 8.98
CA LEU A 118 0.29 -13.38 9.75
C LEU A 118 0.80 -14.60 10.53
N VAL A 119 1.67 -15.39 9.94
CA VAL A 119 2.32 -16.54 10.62
C VAL A 119 3.16 -16.07 11.81
N VAL A 120 3.90 -14.97 11.65
CA VAL A 120 4.66 -14.38 12.76
C VAL A 120 3.74 -14.01 13.93
N TYR A 121 2.59 -13.39 13.67
CA TYR A 121 1.59 -13.10 14.71
C TYR A 121 1.02 -14.36 15.34
N ALA A 122 0.68 -15.36 14.54
CA ALA A 122 0.16 -16.63 15.03
C ALA A 122 1.18 -17.32 15.96
N GLN A 123 2.46 -17.33 15.59
CA GLN A 123 3.53 -17.87 16.43
C GLN A 123 3.67 -17.11 17.77
N ARG A 124 3.57 -15.79 17.73
CA ARG A 124 3.64 -14.97 18.95
C ARG A 124 2.49 -15.29 19.89
N ILE A 125 1.26 -15.36 19.37
CA ILE A 125 0.06 -15.71 20.16
C ILE A 125 0.21 -17.12 20.72
N TRP A 126 0.68 -18.06 19.94
CA TRP A 126 0.91 -19.45 20.36
C TRP A 126 1.91 -19.52 21.52
N ILE A 127 3.04 -18.83 21.41
CA ILE A 127 4.07 -18.78 22.44
C ILE A 127 3.54 -18.18 23.73
N GLU A 128 2.80 -17.05 23.65
CA GLU A 128 2.19 -16.42 24.82
C GLU A 128 1.17 -17.34 25.49
N TYR A 129 0.33 -18.00 24.71
CA TYR A 129 -0.65 -18.95 25.20
C TYR A 129 0.03 -20.14 25.90
N SER A 130 1.10 -20.67 25.33
CA SER A 130 1.85 -21.80 25.91
C SER A 130 2.58 -21.42 27.21
N ARG A 131 2.98 -20.16 27.36
CA ARG A 131 3.64 -19.66 28.58
C ARG A 131 2.66 -19.40 29.71
N SER A 132 1.43 -19.02 29.39
CA SER A 132 0.40 -18.70 30.40
C SER A 132 -0.34 -19.94 30.91
N GLY A 133 -0.19 -21.06 30.24
CA GLY A 133 -0.69 -22.36 30.67
C GLY A 133 0.42 -23.21 31.24
#